data_1daf31b6196c7af750d1ef6d694ed915
#
_entry.id   1daf31b6196c7af750d1ef6d694ed915
#
_cell.length_a   1.000
_cell.length_b   1.000
_cell.length_c   1.000
_cell.angle_alpha   90.00
_cell.angle_beta   90.00
_cell.angle_gamma   90.00
#
_symmetry.space_group_name_H-M   'P 1'
#
loop_
_entity.id
_entity.type
_entity.pdbx_description
1 polymer ?
#
loop_
_entity_poly.entity_id
_entity_poly.type
_entity_poly.pdbx_seq_one_letter_code
_entity_poly.pdbx_strand_id
1 'polypeptide(L)'
;MAALFRKLVSIFRSLAAYVSVSLWVLLLAPGGMLLAFIFRSPGILYLLGRGGVRLGLATAGIRVHVDGYDCVQRLRGAVYCANHSSNLEPPIIYMALAAIHPKLKILYKSELRAAIPILRNAFDMAGFVPIERRNTE
;
A
#
# COMPACT_ATOMS: atom_id res chain seq x y z
N MET A 1 5.76 -35.32 -0.81
CA MET A 1 6.69 -34.51 -1.63
C MET A 1 6.05 -33.25 -2.21
N ALA A 2 4.93 -33.32 -2.93
CA ALA A 2 4.29 -32.13 -3.54
C ALA A 2 3.84 -31.04 -2.55
N ALA A 3 3.37 -31.40 -1.37
CA ALA A 3 2.95 -30.44 -0.33
C ALA A 3 4.16 -29.67 0.26
N LEU A 4 5.25 -30.36 0.52
CA LEU A 4 6.49 -29.74 1.02
C LEU A 4 7.09 -28.79 -0.03
N PHE A 5 7.12 -29.20 -1.30
CA PHE A 5 7.58 -28.36 -2.38
C PHE A 5 6.74 -27.06 -2.51
N ARG A 6 5.41 -27.18 -2.48
CA ARG A 6 4.52 -26.00 -2.50
C ARG A 6 4.77 -25.06 -1.32
N LYS A 7 4.99 -25.61 -0.12
CA LYS A 7 5.31 -24.82 1.09
C LYS A 7 6.64 -24.07 0.92
N LEU A 8 7.67 -24.72 0.42
CA LEU A 8 8.98 -24.10 0.17
C LEU A 8 8.88 -22.97 -0.87
N VAL A 9 8.17 -23.22 -1.97
CA VAL A 9 7.93 -22.17 -2.98
C VAL A 9 7.17 -20.98 -2.41
N SER A 10 6.16 -21.20 -1.56
CA SER A 10 5.42 -20.14 -0.90
C SER A 10 6.30 -19.31 0.03
N ILE A 11 7.14 -19.97 0.84
CA ILE A 11 8.09 -19.28 1.74
C ILE A 11 9.07 -18.44 0.93
N PHE A 12 9.65 -19.02 -0.13
CA PHE A 12 10.59 -18.30 -1.01
C PHE A 12 9.96 -17.06 -1.64
N ARG A 13 8.74 -17.20 -2.19
CA ARG A 13 8.00 -16.07 -2.78
C ARG A 13 7.68 -14.98 -1.75
N SER A 14 7.29 -15.36 -0.55
CA SER A 14 7.02 -14.41 0.53
C SER A 14 8.29 -13.65 0.91
N LEU A 15 9.41 -14.36 1.09
CA LEU A 15 10.69 -13.73 1.39
C LEU A 15 11.14 -12.80 0.26
N ALA A 16 11.05 -13.23 -0.99
CA ALA A 16 11.37 -12.42 -2.15
C ALA A 16 10.49 -11.15 -2.23
N ALA A 17 9.20 -11.26 -1.92
CA ALA A 17 8.31 -10.13 -1.88
C ALA A 17 8.70 -9.12 -0.78
N TYR A 18 8.99 -9.60 0.43
CA TYR A 18 9.47 -8.73 1.52
C TYR A 18 10.77 -8.02 1.15
N VAL A 19 11.76 -8.75 0.65
CA VAL A 19 13.06 -8.17 0.26
C VAL A 19 12.89 -7.15 -0.86
N SER A 20 12.16 -7.48 -1.92
CA SER A 20 11.98 -6.60 -3.07
C SER A 20 11.22 -5.32 -2.71
N VAL A 21 10.16 -5.40 -1.90
CA VAL A 21 9.42 -4.22 -1.44
C VAL A 21 10.24 -3.39 -0.47
N SER A 22 11.01 -4.02 0.43
CA SER A 22 11.90 -3.30 1.35
C SER A 22 12.98 -2.52 0.60
N LEU A 23 13.60 -3.14 -0.40
CA LEU A 23 14.58 -2.47 -1.27
C LEU A 23 13.93 -1.34 -2.07
N TRP A 24 12.74 -1.56 -2.62
CA TRP A 24 11.99 -0.52 -3.32
C TRP A 24 11.75 0.71 -2.44
N VAL A 25 11.26 0.49 -1.21
CA VAL A 25 11.00 1.59 -0.26
C VAL A 25 12.31 2.27 0.14
N LEU A 26 13.35 1.50 0.49
CA LEU A 26 14.61 2.05 0.97
C LEU A 26 15.31 2.91 -0.09
N LEU A 27 15.31 2.45 -1.34
CA LEU A 27 16.04 3.11 -2.43
C LEU A 27 15.23 4.26 -3.06
N LEU A 28 13.92 4.09 -3.23
CA LEU A 28 13.11 5.04 -4.01
C LEU A 28 12.28 6.01 -3.16
N ALA A 29 11.89 5.62 -1.92
CA ALA A 29 11.05 6.49 -1.11
C ALA A 29 11.73 7.81 -0.73
N PRO A 30 13.03 7.88 -0.35
CA PRO A 30 13.67 9.14 -0.01
C PRO A 30 13.71 10.11 -1.20
N GLY A 31 14.12 9.63 -2.38
CA GLY A 31 14.12 10.43 -3.60
C GLY A 31 12.72 10.87 -4.02
N GLY A 32 11.75 9.97 -3.92
CA GLY A 32 10.35 10.27 -4.22
C GLY A 32 9.72 11.28 -3.27
N MET A 33 10.04 11.23 -1.98
CA MET A 33 9.60 12.24 -1.01
C MET A 33 10.24 13.60 -1.31
N LEU A 34 11.52 13.63 -1.63
CA LEU A 34 12.20 14.87 -2.03
C LEU A 34 11.53 15.49 -3.27
N LEU A 35 11.29 14.68 -4.31
CA LEU A 35 10.60 15.16 -5.52
C LEU A 35 9.17 15.60 -5.22
N ALA A 36 8.42 14.85 -4.42
CA ALA A 36 7.06 15.21 -4.04
C ALA A 36 7.03 16.53 -3.25
N PHE A 37 8.02 16.79 -2.40
CA PHE A 37 8.17 18.03 -1.67
C PHE A 37 8.50 19.21 -2.60
N ILE A 38 9.50 19.06 -3.47
CA ILE A 38 9.92 20.12 -4.43
C ILE A 38 8.79 20.49 -5.37
N PHE A 39 8.13 19.49 -5.97
CA PHE A 39 7.05 19.73 -6.94
C PHE A 39 5.68 19.91 -6.29
N ARG A 40 5.57 19.87 -4.96
CA ARG A 40 4.32 19.92 -4.20
C ARG A 40 3.25 18.97 -4.76
N SER A 41 3.68 17.80 -5.22
CA SER A 41 2.83 16.82 -5.90
C SER A 41 2.77 15.49 -5.14
N PRO A 42 1.72 15.23 -4.35
CA PRO A 42 1.54 13.94 -3.70
C PRO A 42 1.37 12.78 -4.70
N GLY A 43 1.05 13.09 -5.96
CA GLY A 43 0.92 12.08 -7.02
C GLY A 43 2.18 11.24 -7.23
N ILE A 44 3.36 11.81 -6.98
CA ILE A 44 4.64 11.11 -7.06
C ILE A 44 4.68 9.95 -6.03
N LEU A 45 4.23 10.21 -4.80
CA LEU A 45 4.17 9.19 -3.75
C LEU A 45 3.17 8.08 -4.09
N TYR A 46 2.03 8.45 -4.69
CA TYR A 46 1.04 7.47 -5.15
C TYR A 46 1.59 6.61 -6.28
N LEU A 47 2.35 7.19 -7.21
CA LEU A 47 2.99 6.45 -8.28
C LEU A 47 4.01 5.44 -7.74
N LEU A 48 4.87 5.87 -6.82
CA LEU A 48 5.84 5.00 -6.15
C LEU A 48 5.17 3.91 -5.33
N GLY A 49 4.12 4.25 -4.58
CA GLY A 49 3.33 3.28 -3.84
C GLY A 49 2.73 2.20 -4.75
N ARG A 50 2.16 2.60 -5.91
CA ARG A 50 1.67 1.64 -6.91
C ARG A 50 2.76 0.72 -7.44
N GLY A 51 3.94 1.27 -7.71
CA GLY A 51 5.09 0.48 -8.17
C GLY A 51 5.50 -0.56 -7.15
N GLY A 52 5.65 -0.17 -5.88
CA GLY A 52 6.00 -1.07 -4.78
C GLY A 52 4.96 -2.17 -4.55
N VAL A 53 3.67 -1.82 -4.55
CA VAL A 53 2.58 -2.80 -4.41
C VAL A 53 2.58 -3.79 -5.59
N ARG A 54 2.72 -3.31 -6.82
CA ARG A 54 2.80 -4.18 -8.00
C ARG A 54 3.99 -5.13 -7.93
N LEU A 55 5.15 -4.62 -7.54
CA LEU A 55 6.35 -5.41 -7.37
C LEU A 55 6.13 -6.50 -6.31
N GLY A 56 5.59 -6.15 -5.14
CA GLY A 56 5.31 -7.09 -4.07
C GLY A 56 4.31 -8.18 -4.47
N LEU A 57 3.21 -7.81 -5.11
CA LEU A 57 2.21 -8.78 -5.58
C LEU A 57 2.78 -9.69 -6.68
N ALA A 58 3.55 -9.15 -7.62
CA ALA A 58 4.17 -9.92 -8.71
C ALA A 58 5.19 -10.92 -8.16
N THR A 59 6.08 -10.50 -7.26
CA THR A 59 7.09 -11.38 -6.64
C THR A 59 6.47 -12.44 -5.74
N ALA A 60 5.37 -12.11 -5.05
CA ALA A 60 4.57 -13.08 -4.31
C ALA A 60 3.80 -14.05 -5.21
N GLY A 61 3.68 -13.77 -6.51
CA GLY A 61 2.89 -14.54 -7.46
C GLY A 61 1.39 -14.37 -7.27
N ILE A 62 0.95 -13.22 -6.72
CA ILE A 62 -0.45 -12.90 -6.46
C ILE A 62 -1.00 -12.12 -7.66
N ARG A 63 -2.10 -12.62 -8.21
CA ARG A 63 -2.87 -11.95 -9.25
C ARG A 63 -4.11 -11.33 -8.61
N VAL A 64 -4.33 -10.04 -8.86
CA VAL A 64 -5.51 -9.31 -8.38
C VAL A 64 -6.45 -9.10 -9.56
N HIS A 65 -7.69 -9.51 -9.38
CA HIS A 65 -8.79 -9.20 -10.29
C HIS A 65 -9.74 -8.25 -9.59
N VAL A 66 -10.19 -7.21 -10.27
CA VAL A 66 -11.08 -6.20 -9.72
C VAL A 66 -12.32 -6.10 -10.60
N ASP A 67 -13.47 -6.47 -10.04
CA ASP A 67 -14.77 -6.29 -10.67
C ASP A 67 -15.43 -5.02 -10.15
N GLY A 68 -16.30 -4.42 -10.96
CA GLY A 68 -17.06 -3.23 -10.56
C GLY A 68 -16.22 -1.95 -10.50
N TYR A 69 -15.10 -1.88 -11.23
CA TYR A 69 -14.22 -0.71 -11.27
C TYR A 69 -14.94 0.58 -11.68
N ASP A 70 -16.02 0.45 -12.47
CA ASP A 70 -16.86 1.57 -12.92
C ASP A 70 -17.73 2.16 -11.80
N CYS A 71 -17.92 1.43 -10.70
CA CYS A 71 -18.63 1.89 -9.51
C CYS A 71 -17.83 2.88 -8.67
N VAL A 72 -16.52 3.05 -8.94
CA VAL A 72 -15.65 3.96 -8.19
C VAL A 72 -16.05 5.40 -8.45
N GLN A 73 -16.42 6.13 -7.39
CA GLN A 73 -16.85 7.52 -7.45
C GLN A 73 -15.64 8.46 -7.64
N ARG A 74 -15.44 8.94 -8.85
CA ARG A 74 -14.25 9.78 -9.21
C ARG A 74 -14.48 11.27 -9.01
N LEU A 75 -15.73 11.73 -9.08
CA LEU A 75 -16.09 13.15 -9.13
C LEU A 75 -16.68 13.69 -7.84
N ARG A 76 -17.06 12.83 -6.92
CA ARG A 76 -17.62 13.22 -5.61
C ARG A 76 -16.92 12.50 -4.46
N GLY A 77 -17.04 13.05 -3.25
CA GLY A 77 -16.55 12.39 -2.02
C GLY A 77 -17.30 11.08 -1.79
N ALA A 78 -16.57 10.04 -1.42
CA ALA A 78 -17.12 8.74 -1.06
C ALA A 78 -16.26 8.11 0.03
N VAL A 79 -16.89 7.30 0.89
CA VAL A 79 -16.22 6.47 1.89
C VAL A 79 -16.28 5.03 1.42
N TYR A 80 -15.11 4.40 1.29
CA TYR A 80 -14.99 3.00 0.89
C TYR A 80 -14.67 2.18 2.13
N CYS A 81 -15.56 1.26 2.47
CA CYS A 81 -15.37 0.30 3.54
C CYS A 81 -15.15 -1.09 2.94
N ALA A 82 -14.20 -1.83 3.49
CA ALA A 82 -13.93 -3.19 3.08
C ALA A 82 -13.79 -4.10 4.30
N ASN A 83 -14.09 -5.38 4.12
CA ASN A 83 -13.77 -6.38 5.12
C ASN A 83 -12.25 -6.42 5.31
N HIS A 84 -11.80 -6.61 6.55
CA HIS A 84 -10.38 -6.65 6.86
C HIS A 84 -10.02 -8.00 7.50
N SER A 85 -9.80 -8.99 6.65
CA SER A 85 -9.48 -10.37 7.04
C SER A 85 -8.02 -10.75 6.76
N SER A 86 -7.28 -9.91 6.03
CA SER A 86 -5.89 -10.17 5.63
C SER A 86 -5.04 -8.90 5.57
N ASN A 87 -3.76 -9.01 5.91
CA ASN A 87 -2.77 -7.94 5.73
C ASN A 87 -2.50 -7.58 4.26
N LEU A 88 -2.98 -8.38 3.30
CA LEU A 88 -2.89 -8.08 1.87
C LEU A 88 -4.00 -7.14 1.36
N GLU A 89 -5.06 -6.96 2.12
CA GLU A 89 -6.18 -6.11 1.69
C GLU A 89 -5.79 -4.64 1.48
N PRO A 90 -5.06 -3.98 2.40
CA PRO A 90 -4.69 -2.59 2.20
C PRO A 90 -3.96 -2.34 0.87
N PRO A 91 -2.92 -3.10 0.49
CA PRO A 91 -2.29 -2.93 -0.83
C PRO A 91 -3.22 -3.27 -2.00
N ILE A 92 -4.11 -4.26 -1.86
CA ILE A 92 -5.08 -4.61 -2.92
C ILE A 92 -6.10 -3.49 -3.11
N ILE A 93 -6.69 -2.99 -2.01
CA ILE A 93 -7.65 -1.86 -2.05
C ILE A 93 -6.98 -0.62 -2.63
N TYR A 94 -5.75 -0.33 -2.22
CA TYR A 94 -4.96 0.77 -2.78
C TYR A 94 -4.83 0.68 -4.30
N MET A 95 -4.61 -0.53 -4.83
CA MET A 95 -4.55 -0.77 -6.27
C MET A 95 -5.92 -0.71 -6.94
N ALA A 96 -6.95 -1.26 -6.32
CA ALA A 96 -8.32 -1.24 -6.82
C ALA A 96 -8.85 0.19 -6.94
N LEU A 97 -8.48 1.08 -6.01
CA LEU A 97 -8.89 2.49 -6.01
C LEU A 97 -7.89 3.41 -6.73
N ALA A 98 -7.01 2.88 -7.55
CA ALA A 98 -6.00 3.67 -8.27
C ALA A 98 -6.59 4.76 -9.17
N ALA A 99 -7.85 4.64 -9.59
CA ALA A 99 -8.55 5.65 -10.41
C ALA A 99 -8.77 6.99 -9.69
N ILE A 100 -8.77 6.98 -8.35
CA ILE A 100 -8.96 8.19 -7.55
C ILE A 100 -7.68 8.71 -6.90
N HIS A 101 -6.52 8.13 -7.23
CA HIS A 101 -5.23 8.70 -6.83
C HIS A 101 -5.03 10.08 -7.50
N PRO A 102 -4.42 11.04 -6.82
CA PRO A 102 -3.94 11.07 -5.42
C PRO A 102 -4.99 11.56 -4.40
N LYS A 103 -6.26 11.61 -4.74
CA LYS A 103 -7.35 12.08 -3.86
C LYS A 103 -7.70 11.05 -2.77
N LEU A 104 -7.35 9.77 -2.97
CA LEU A 104 -7.59 8.71 -1.99
C LEU A 104 -6.88 9.02 -0.67
N LYS A 105 -7.63 9.03 0.44
CA LYS A 105 -7.08 9.13 1.79
C LYS A 105 -7.33 7.82 2.51
N ILE A 106 -6.28 7.28 3.14
CA ILE A 106 -6.34 6.00 3.82
C ILE A 106 -6.28 6.24 5.33
N LEU A 107 -7.18 5.58 6.05
CA LEU A 107 -7.13 5.51 7.50
C LEU A 107 -6.15 4.41 7.90
N TYR A 108 -5.20 4.71 8.75
CA TYR A 108 -4.20 3.74 9.19
C TYR A 108 -3.94 3.79 10.69
N LYS A 109 -3.46 2.70 11.24
CA LYS A 109 -3.18 2.55 12.66
C LYS A 109 -2.01 3.46 13.06
N SER A 110 -2.18 4.29 14.11
CA SER A 110 -1.18 5.28 14.55
C SER A 110 0.16 4.66 14.93
N GLU A 111 0.18 3.41 15.41
CA GLU A 111 1.40 2.70 15.77
C GLU A 111 2.33 2.43 14.57
N LEU A 112 1.78 2.34 13.35
CA LEU A 112 2.59 2.24 12.13
C LEU A 112 3.42 3.50 11.89
N ARG A 113 2.94 4.64 12.37
CA ARG A 113 3.64 5.93 12.29
C ARG A 113 4.94 5.93 13.09
N ALA A 114 4.93 5.26 14.25
CA ALA A 114 6.11 5.13 15.11
C ALA A 114 7.07 4.02 14.63
N ALA A 115 6.50 2.93 14.09
CA ALA A 115 7.28 1.75 13.69
C ALA A 115 8.17 2.00 12.45
N ILE A 116 7.74 2.85 11.50
CA ILE A 116 8.46 3.06 10.24
C ILE A 116 8.52 4.56 9.92
N PRO A 117 9.59 5.26 10.38
CA PRO A 117 9.71 6.73 10.24
C PRO A 117 9.65 7.25 8.79
N ILE A 118 10.19 6.49 7.82
CA ILE A 118 10.12 6.84 6.39
C ILE A 118 8.67 6.86 5.89
N LEU A 119 7.87 5.86 6.28
CA LEU A 119 6.45 5.81 5.89
C LEU A 119 5.62 6.90 6.55
N ARG A 120 5.98 7.32 7.77
CA ARG A 120 5.32 8.44 8.44
C ARG A 120 5.31 9.68 7.55
N ASN A 121 6.47 10.11 7.08
CA ASN A 121 6.59 11.31 6.27
C ASN A 121 5.83 11.17 4.94
N ALA A 122 5.92 10.00 4.29
CA ALA A 122 5.19 9.72 3.06
C ALA A 122 3.66 9.75 3.26
N PHE A 123 3.17 9.21 4.37
CA PHE A 123 1.73 9.20 4.71
C PHE A 123 1.23 10.61 5.04
N ASP A 124 2.00 11.41 5.78
CA ASP A 124 1.68 12.80 6.09
C ASP A 124 1.60 13.64 4.79
N MET A 125 2.57 13.49 3.90
CA MET A 125 2.57 14.18 2.59
C MET A 125 1.43 13.70 1.67
N ALA A 126 1.05 12.44 1.73
CA ALA A 126 -0.11 11.89 1.03
C ALA A 126 -1.44 12.31 1.67
N GLY A 127 -1.42 12.84 2.89
CA GLY A 127 -2.59 13.24 3.66
C GLY A 127 -3.40 12.05 4.15
N PHE A 128 -2.75 10.94 4.50
CA PHE A 128 -3.39 9.79 5.15
C PHE A 128 -3.67 10.11 6.61
N VAL A 129 -4.71 9.50 7.19
CA VAL A 129 -5.22 9.84 8.51
C VAL A 129 -4.87 8.74 9.52
N PRO A 130 -4.03 9.03 10.52
CA PRO A 130 -3.76 8.08 11.60
C PRO A 130 -4.96 7.97 12.53
N ILE A 131 -5.28 6.75 12.96
CA ILE A 131 -6.35 6.46 13.92
C ILE A 131 -5.74 5.82 15.16
N GLU A 132 -6.04 6.40 16.31
CA GLU A 132 -5.79 5.77 17.61
C GLU A 132 -6.93 4.81 17.92
N ARG A 133 -6.64 3.54 18.03
CA ARG A 133 -7.60 2.58 18.58
C ARG A 133 -7.47 2.61 20.09
N ARG A 134 -8.32 3.41 20.76
CA ARG A 134 -8.50 3.26 22.20
C ARG A 134 -9.12 1.88 22.44
N ASN A 135 -8.42 1.04 23.18
CA ASN A 135 -9.07 -0.10 23.82
C ASN A 135 -10.02 0.50 24.85
N THR A 136 -11.30 0.60 24.52
CA THR A 136 -12.36 0.72 25.51
C THR A 136 -12.53 -0.70 26.06
N GLU A 137 -11.84 -1.00 27.17
CA GLU A 137 -12.24 -2.05 28.07
C GLU A 137 -13.53 -1.63 28.75
#